data_f09441cec21597df921b67b2491a630d
#
_entry.id   f09441cec21597df921b67b2491a630d
#
_cell.length_a   1.000
_cell.length_b   1.000
_cell.length_c   1.000
_cell.angle_alpha   90.00
_cell.angle_beta   90.00
_cell.angle_gamma   90.00
#
_symmetry.space_group_name_H-M   'P 1'
#
loop_
_entity.id
_entity.type
_entity.pdbx_description
1 polymer ?
#
loop_
_entity_poly.entity_id
_entity_poly.type
_entity_poly.pdbx_seq_one_letter_code
_entity_poly.pdbx_strand_id
1 'polypeptide(L)'
;MSQITEITNPEDAKLVTLATNTLARSGASQAAALRDTTGRTYVAINVASPALTLDAFEAVLTVALASGITGIESVVATGTQPANSAAIKGFAPTATVFYIDSSGAILAID
;
A
#
# COMPACT_ATOMS: atom_id res chain seq x y z
N MET A 1 15.44 2.54 -2.65
CA MET A 1 15.50 4.01 -2.68
C MET A 1 14.21 4.57 -3.24
N SER A 2 13.71 5.67 -2.70
CA SER A 2 12.47 6.30 -3.18
C SER A 2 12.78 7.51 -4.05
N GLN A 3 11.93 7.77 -5.03
CA GLN A 3 12.04 8.93 -5.93
C GLN A 3 10.69 9.62 -6.03
N ILE A 4 10.70 10.94 -6.09
CA ILE A 4 9.48 11.71 -6.37
C ILE A 4 9.04 11.39 -7.80
N THR A 5 7.77 11.08 -7.96
CA THR A 5 7.18 10.71 -9.24
C THR A 5 5.75 11.24 -9.32
N GLU A 6 5.06 10.92 -10.38
CA GLU A 6 3.63 11.17 -10.51
C GLU A 6 2.92 9.91 -10.95
N ILE A 7 1.64 9.82 -10.60
CA ILE A 7 0.80 8.69 -10.99
C ILE A 7 0.05 9.06 -12.25
N THR A 8 0.30 8.30 -13.32
CA THR A 8 -0.34 8.52 -14.62
C THR A 8 -1.44 7.49 -14.90
N ASN A 9 -1.41 6.36 -14.22
CA ASN A 9 -2.43 5.31 -14.40
C ASN A 9 -3.67 5.66 -13.57
N PRO A 10 -4.87 5.83 -14.19
CA PRO A 10 -6.07 6.15 -13.43
C PRO A 10 -6.44 5.11 -12.37
N GLU A 11 -6.08 3.83 -12.59
CA GLU A 11 -6.35 2.78 -11.59
C GLU A 11 -5.44 2.94 -10.38
N ASP A 12 -4.22 3.42 -10.56
CA ASP A 12 -3.32 3.73 -9.43
C ASP A 12 -3.83 4.97 -8.67
N ALA A 13 -4.38 5.96 -9.37
CA ALA A 13 -4.99 7.13 -8.73
C ALA A 13 -6.16 6.74 -7.83
N LYS A 14 -6.92 5.71 -8.20
CA LYS A 14 -8.00 5.18 -7.34
C LYS A 14 -7.45 4.58 -6.07
N LEU A 15 -6.27 3.93 -6.13
CA LEU A 15 -5.62 3.41 -4.92
C LEU A 15 -5.20 4.53 -3.99
N VAL A 16 -4.72 5.65 -4.51
CA VAL A 16 -4.39 6.84 -3.70
C VAL A 16 -5.63 7.30 -2.93
N THR A 17 -6.75 7.45 -3.63
CA THR A 17 -8.01 7.86 -3.00
C THR A 17 -8.45 6.88 -1.93
N LEU A 18 -8.36 5.58 -2.22
CA LEU A 18 -8.77 4.53 -1.27
C LEU A 18 -7.89 4.56 -0.01
N ALA A 19 -6.58 4.64 -0.18
CA ALA A 19 -5.65 4.68 0.96
C ALA A 19 -5.83 5.94 1.80
N THR A 20 -5.91 7.12 1.17
CA THR A 20 -6.08 8.38 1.89
C THR A 20 -7.40 8.46 2.64
N ASN A 21 -8.49 8.02 2.03
CA ASN A 21 -9.80 8.01 2.69
C ASN A 21 -9.82 7.03 3.87
N THR A 22 -9.18 5.88 3.72
CA THR A 22 -9.10 4.89 4.80
C THR A 22 -8.28 5.42 5.98
N LEU A 23 -7.17 6.09 5.69
CA LEU A 23 -6.36 6.72 6.74
C LEU A 23 -7.20 7.74 7.51
N ALA A 24 -7.90 8.63 6.80
CA ALA A 24 -8.71 9.68 7.41
C ALA A 24 -9.83 9.12 8.28
N ARG A 25 -10.52 8.07 7.80
CA ARG A 25 -11.65 7.49 8.53
C ARG A 25 -11.22 6.68 9.75
N SER A 26 -10.08 5.99 9.65
CA SER A 26 -9.66 5.06 10.69
C SER A 26 -8.93 5.72 11.85
N GLY A 27 -8.31 6.87 11.61
CA GLY A 27 -7.42 7.49 12.58
C GLY A 27 -6.12 6.72 12.81
N ALA A 28 -5.83 5.73 11.96
CA ALA A 28 -4.59 4.97 12.05
C ALA A 28 -3.38 5.82 11.66
N SER A 29 -2.18 5.33 11.94
CA SER A 29 -0.95 6.02 11.52
C SER A 29 -0.59 5.73 10.07
N GLN A 30 -1.04 4.62 9.52
CA GLN A 30 -0.75 4.22 8.13
C GLN A 30 -1.95 3.54 7.50
N ALA A 31 -2.08 3.66 6.18
CA ALA A 31 -3.03 2.89 5.39
C ALA A 31 -2.39 2.54 4.05
N ALA A 32 -2.79 1.42 3.47
CA ALA A 32 -2.32 1.00 2.15
C ALA A 32 -3.46 0.38 1.35
N ALA A 33 -3.43 0.60 0.05
CA ALA A 33 -4.35 0.00 -0.91
C ALA A 33 -3.55 -0.75 -1.97
N LEU A 34 -4.06 -1.91 -2.36
CA LEU A 34 -3.37 -2.82 -3.27
C LEU A 34 -4.34 -3.27 -4.36
N ARG A 35 -3.86 -3.32 -5.62
CA ARG A 35 -4.60 -3.90 -6.74
C ARG A 35 -3.88 -5.16 -7.19
N ASP A 36 -4.60 -6.28 -7.23
CA ASP A 36 -4.04 -7.52 -7.72
C ASP A 36 -4.08 -7.60 -9.25
N THR A 37 -3.52 -8.65 -9.81
CA THR A 37 -3.43 -8.83 -11.26
C THR A 37 -4.78 -9.11 -11.92
N THR A 38 -5.84 -9.35 -11.14
CA THR A 38 -7.21 -9.50 -11.67
C THR A 38 -8.00 -8.19 -11.61
N GLY A 39 -7.41 -7.11 -11.06
CA GLY A 39 -8.06 -5.82 -10.92
C GLY A 39 -8.82 -5.63 -9.62
N ARG A 40 -8.80 -6.60 -8.70
CA ARG A 40 -9.43 -6.46 -7.39
C ARG A 40 -8.58 -5.59 -6.50
N THR A 41 -9.23 -4.82 -5.62
CA THR A 41 -8.56 -3.93 -4.68
C THR A 41 -8.75 -4.40 -3.25
N TYR A 42 -7.72 -4.19 -2.45
CA TYR A 42 -7.69 -4.50 -1.02
C TYR A 42 -7.14 -3.29 -0.29
N VAL A 43 -7.60 -3.09 0.94
CA VAL A 43 -7.13 -1.98 1.76
C VAL A 43 -6.94 -2.45 3.18
N ALA A 44 -5.93 -1.91 3.86
CA ALA A 44 -5.67 -2.21 5.26
C ALA A 44 -4.98 -1.04 5.93
N ILE A 45 -5.08 -1.00 7.25
CA ILE A 45 -4.31 -0.09 8.10
C ILE A 45 -3.21 -0.89 8.79
N ASN A 46 -2.22 -0.19 9.36
CA ASN A 46 -1.20 -0.85 10.15
C ASN A 46 -1.81 -1.52 11.39
N VAL A 47 -1.15 -2.56 11.86
CA VAL A 47 -1.53 -3.27 13.09
C VAL A 47 -0.46 -3.00 14.13
N ALA A 48 -0.85 -2.44 15.28
CA ALA A 48 0.06 -2.12 16.37
C ALA A 48 -0.51 -2.73 17.64
N SER A 49 -0.11 -3.95 17.92
CA SER A 49 -0.57 -4.73 19.07
C SER A 49 0.63 -5.42 19.72
N PRO A 50 0.60 -5.65 21.04
CA PRO A 50 1.65 -6.45 21.67
C PRO A 50 1.78 -7.85 21.06
N ALA A 51 0.68 -8.39 20.54
CA ALA A 51 0.68 -9.73 19.94
C ALA A 51 1.19 -9.75 18.50
N LEU A 52 1.01 -8.66 17.75
CA LEU A 52 1.35 -8.61 16.33
C LEU A 52 1.53 -7.17 15.89
N THR A 53 2.62 -6.89 15.20
CA THR A 53 2.88 -5.58 14.61
C THR A 53 3.14 -5.72 13.13
N LEU A 54 2.33 -5.05 12.32
CA LEU A 54 2.48 -5.01 10.86
C LEU A 54 2.41 -3.56 10.41
N ASP A 55 3.30 -3.14 9.51
CA ASP A 55 3.10 -1.86 8.83
C ASP A 55 1.99 -2.02 7.79
N ALA A 56 1.61 -0.93 7.13
CA ALA A 56 0.48 -0.96 6.20
C ALA A 56 0.77 -1.83 4.98
N PHE A 57 2.02 -1.88 4.50
CA PHE A 57 2.37 -2.79 3.40
C PHE A 57 2.18 -4.24 3.79
N GLU A 58 2.67 -4.62 4.96
CA GLU A 58 2.53 -5.99 5.47
C GLU A 58 1.08 -6.34 5.72
N ALA A 59 0.31 -5.40 6.28
CA ALA A 59 -1.09 -5.62 6.59
C ALA A 59 -1.93 -5.82 5.33
N VAL A 60 -1.76 -4.98 4.31
CA VAL A 60 -2.54 -5.12 3.07
C VAL A 60 -2.15 -6.38 2.30
N LEU A 61 -0.87 -6.74 2.32
CA LEU A 61 -0.42 -7.99 1.72
C LEU A 61 -1.06 -9.19 2.42
N THR A 62 -1.11 -9.17 3.75
CA THR A 62 -1.73 -10.24 4.53
C THR A 62 -3.19 -10.44 4.13
N VAL A 63 -3.96 -9.35 4.06
CA VAL A 63 -5.37 -9.39 3.65
C VAL A 63 -5.51 -9.97 2.23
N ALA A 64 -4.68 -9.48 1.31
CA ALA A 64 -4.73 -9.90 -0.08
C ALA A 64 -4.35 -11.37 -0.25
N LEU A 65 -3.29 -11.82 0.43
CA LEU A 65 -2.87 -13.22 0.39
C LEU A 65 -3.95 -14.15 0.96
N ALA A 66 -4.59 -13.72 2.06
CA ALA A 66 -5.69 -14.47 2.65
C ALA A 66 -6.89 -14.57 1.71
N SER A 67 -7.02 -13.63 0.78
CA SER A 67 -8.07 -13.61 -0.23
C SER A 67 -7.70 -14.40 -1.50
N GLY A 68 -6.48 -14.95 -1.56
CA GLY A 68 -6.06 -15.83 -2.64
C GLY A 68 -5.50 -15.14 -3.87
N ILE A 69 -4.92 -13.95 -3.73
CA ILE A 69 -4.30 -13.27 -4.89
C ILE A 69 -3.13 -14.09 -5.44
N THR A 70 -2.88 -13.96 -6.74
CA THR A 70 -1.77 -14.64 -7.42
C THR A 70 -0.68 -13.67 -7.88
N GLY A 71 -0.93 -12.38 -7.84
CA GLY A 71 0.04 -11.36 -8.21
C GLY A 71 -0.46 -9.98 -7.82
N ILE A 72 0.43 -8.97 -7.91
CA ILE A 72 0.12 -7.59 -7.56
C ILE A 72 0.54 -6.69 -8.71
N GLU A 73 -0.36 -5.78 -9.10
CA GLU A 73 -0.03 -4.73 -10.07
C GLU A 73 0.56 -3.51 -9.39
N SER A 74 -0.12 -2.98 -8.37
CA SER A 74 0.28 -1.74 -7.70
C SER A 74 -0.13 -1.74 -6.25
N VAL A 75 0.66 -1.04 -5.43
CA VAL A 75 0.36 -0.77 -4.02
C VAL A 75 0.65 0.68 -3.72
N VAL A 76 -0.25 1.33 -2.98
CA VAL A 76 -0.08 2.71 -2.52
C VAL A 76 -0.25 2.75 -1.02
N ALA A 77 0.70 3.35 -0.31
CA ALA A 77 0.60 3.58 1.13
C ALA A 77 0.65 5.08 1.45
N THR A 78 0.07 5.47 2.55
CA THR A 78 0.09 6.84 3.04
C THR A 78 0.09 6.87 4.58
N GLY A 79 0.32 8.04 5.13
CA GLY A 79 0.50 8.23 6.58
C GLY A 79 1.97 8.25 6.94
N THR A 80 2.34 7.68 8.08
CA THR A 80 3.76 7.45 8.39
C THR A 80 4.32 6.47 7.38
N GLN A 81 5.50 6.76 6.82
CA GLN A 81 6.04 5.90 5.76
C GLN A 81 6.29 4.49 6.30
N PRO A 82 5.65 3.46 5.69
CA PRO A 82 5.93 2.08 6.06
C PRO A 82 7.37 1.72 5.70
N ALA A 83 8.03 0.98 6.58
CA ALA A 83 9.45 0.65 6.42
C ALA A 83 9.66 -0.58 5.57
N ASN A 84 8.67 -1.47 5.46
CA ASN A 84 8.92 -2.83 4.97
C ASN A 84 8.12 -3.17 3.72
N SER A 85 8.62 -2.72 2.57
CA SER A 85 8.08 -3.12 1.27
C SER A 85 8.64 -4.47 0.80
N ALA A 86 9.57 -5.07 1.54
CA ALA A 86 10.28 -6.27 1.11
C ALA A 86 9.35 -7.45 0.88
N ALA A 87 8.33 -7.62 1.72
CA ALA A 87 7.37 -8.72 1.57
C ALA A 87 6.57 -8.58 0.26
N ILE A 88 6.15 -7.36 -0.08
CA ILE A 88 5.46 -7.10 -1.36
C ILE A 88 6.38 -7.42 -2.53
N LYS A 89 7.60 -6.91 -2.51
CA LYS A 89 8.57 -7.15 -3.59
C LYS A 89 8.99 -8.61 -3.67
N GLY A 90 9.04 -9.31 -2.54
CA GLY A 90 9.32 -10.75 -2.51
C GLY A 90 8.22 -11.57 -3.15
N PHE A 91 6.97 -11.21 -2.93
CA PHE A 91 5.82 -11.88 -3.53
C PHE A 91 5.63 -11.47 -5.00
N ALA A 92 5.79 -10.17 -5.29
CA ALA A 92 5.53 -9.61 -6.62
C ALA A 92 6.66 -8.63 -7.01
N PRO A 93 7.78 -9.15 -7.56
CA PRO A 93 8.95 -8.32 -7.85
C PRO A 93 8.71 -7.18 -8.84
N THR A 94 7.68 -7.33 -9.71
CA THR A 94 7.37 -6.32 -10.72
C THR A 94 6.27 -5.35 -10.28
N ALA A 95 5.74 -5.50 -9.08
CA ALA A 95 4.69 -4.60 -8.58
C ALA A 95 5.24 -3.18 -8.46
N THR A 96 4.41 -2.20 -8.83
CA THR A 96 4.70 -0.79 -8.60
C THR A 96 4.30 -0.44 -7.17
N VAL A 97 5.19 0.17 -6.41
CA VAL A 97 4.95 0.54 -5.02
C VAL A 97 5.12 2.04 -4.87
N PHE A 98 4.10 2.71 -4.34
CA PHE A 98 4.10 4.14 -4.10
C PHE A 98 3.86 4.46 -2.63
N TYR A 99 4.40 5.58 -2.19
CA TYR A 99 4.09 6.18 -0.90
C TYR A 99 3.69 7.64 -1.12
N ILE A 100 2.59 8.04 -0.50
CA ILE A 100 2.10 9.43 -0.55
C ILE A 100 2.41 10.07 0.80
N ASP A 101 3.26 11.09 0.81
CA ASP A 101 3.64 11.77 2.04
C ASP A 101 2.58 12.79 2.49
N SER A 102 2.81 13.42 3.64
CA SER A 102 1.85 14.37 4.21
C SER A 102 1.65 15.63 3.37
N SER A 103 2.57 15.94 2.47
CA SER A 103 2.44 17.08 1.56
C SER A 103 1.69 16.70 0.27
N GLY A 104 1.37 15.43 0.09
CA GLY A 104 0.76 14.93 -1.14
C GLY A 104 1.77 14.52 -2.21
N ALA A 105 3.06 14.61 -1.92
CA ALA A 105 4.09 14.17 -2.85
C ALA A 105 4.06 12.64 -2.98
N ILE A 106 4.27 12.15 -4.20
CA ILE A 106 4.23 10.73 -4.52
C ILE A 106 5.67 10.24 -4.67
N LEU A 107 6.02 9.21 -3.92
CA LEU A 107 7.34 8.61 -3.96
C LEU A 107 7.22 7.19 -4.50
N ALA A 108 8.03 6.88 -5.53
CA ALA A 108 8.15 5.50 -6.00
C ALA A 108 9.13 4.76 -5.08
N ILE A 109 8.73 3.61 -4.60
CA ILE A 109 9.51 2.79 -3.67
C ILE A 109 10.08 1.61 -4.47
N ASP A 110 11.39 1.44 -4.41
CA ASP A 110 12.07 0.34 -5.06
C ASP A 110 11.90 -0.98 -4.32
#